data_0c4deeba590def2133a9f940bd719031
#
_entry.id   0c4deeba590def2133a9f940bd719031
#
_cell.length_a   1.000
_cell.length_b   1.000
_cell.length_c   1.000
_cell.angle_alpha   90.00
_cell.angle_beta   90.00
_cell.angle_gamma   90.00
#
_symmetry.space_group_name_H-M   'P 1'
#
loop_
_entity.id
_entity.type
_entity.pdbx_description
1 polymer ?
#
loop_
_entity_poly.entity_id
_entity_poly.type
_entity_poly.pdbx_seq_one_letter_code
_entity_poly.pdbx_strand_id
1 'polypeptide(L)'
;MRLSTIKEWVDKNLQGDRVIWAVVFALSLISILVVYSSIGTLAYKRSSSTESYLLKHTFTVFLGLAAMWVAHKIDYRYYSKVLRLALWVSVPLLLYTFKFGNNWHDAARTITLPIINTSFRPSDLASLALIINLASMLSKKQQNIDDIKEALIPVLIWCGVICGLIALTNLSTAILLFATCMLIMFIGRMPVKYLAMLVLVGLLSGAAALKFGTRGTTALNRITAFINNDELPFQAKHGRIAVATGGFIGKGPGNSEQRNILPNPYDDFVYAIVIEEYGMIGGIVVLVLYLILLHRGMKAAYNSERAFGGLLSAGLSFDLVCQAMVNMGVVVGLGPITGQPLPLISMGGTAMVFTGLSVGIILSVSRGEQEENWGQTSAAKEVVSEEKDLEAKAA
;
A
#
# COMPACT_ATOMS: atom_id res chain seq x y z
N MET A 1 19.81 -23.44 -20.87
CA MET A 1 18.92 -22.34 -21.25
C MET A 1 19.81 -21.12 -21.47
N ARG A 2 19.89 -20.54 -22.68
CA ARG A 2 20.85 -19.47 -22.99
C ARG A 2 20.40 -18.17 -22.28
N LEU A 3 21.35 -17.39 -21.75
CA LEU A 3 21.11 -16.10 -21.09
C LEU A 3 20.29 -15.14 -21.98
N SER A 4 20.42 -15.23 -23.32
CA SER A 4 19.61 -14.50 -24.29
C SER A 4 18.11 -14.82 -24.20
N THR A 5 17.77 -16.12 -24.06
CA THR A 5 16.36 -16.57 -23.97
C THR A 5 15.68 -16.12 -22.69
N ILE A 6 16.43 -16.08 -21.56
CA ILE A 6 15.92 -15.54 -20.29
C ILE A 6 15.69 -14.04 -20.41
N LYS A 7 16.62 -13.30 -21.02
CA LYS A 7 16.49 -11.86 -21.23
C LYS A 7 15.29 -11.52 -22.10
N GLU A 8 15.11 -12.22 -23.21
CA GLU A 8 13.94 -12.04 -24.09
C GLU A 8 12.63 -12.35 -23.39
N TRP A 9 12.60 -13.41 -22.57
CA TRP A 9 11.41 -13.76 -21.79
C TRP A 9 11.09 -12.68 -20.74
N VAL A 10 12.10 -12.17 -20.02
CA VAL A 10 11.97 -11.09 -19.04
C VAL A 10 11.44 -9.83 -19.72
N ASP A 11 12.04 -9.42 -20.83
CA ASP A 11 11.66 -8.21 -21.57
C ASP A 11 10.22 -8.29 -22.12
N LYS A 12 9.76 -9.50 -22.48
CA LYS A 12 8.40 -9.73 -22.98
C LYS A 12 7.34 -9.81 -21.86
N ASN A 13 7.69 -10.36 -20.68
CA ASN A 13 6.72 -10.68 -19.63
C ASN A 13 6.75 -9.73 -18.43
N LEU A 14 7.88 -9.06 -18.17
CA LEU A 14 8.06 -8.11 -17.06
C LEU A 14 8.23 -6.70 -17.63
N GLN A 15 7.17 -6.20 -18.28
CA GLN A 15 7.13 -4.85 -18.84
C GLN A 15 6.95 -3.81 -17.73
N GLY A 16 7.25 -2.54 -18.03
CA GLY A 16 7.23 -1.44 -17.08
C GLY A 16 8.59 -1.27 -16.37
N ASP A 17 8.60 -0.55 -15.25
CA ASP A 17 9.82 -0.22 -14.54
C ASP A 17 10.47 -1.43 -13.87
N ARG A 18 11.64 -1.84 -14.38
CA ARG A 18 12.41 -3.00 -13.87
C ARG A 18 12.85 -2.84 -12.41
N VAL A 19 13.04 -1.59 -11.95
CA VAL A 19 13.45 -1.34 -10.56
C VAL A 19 12.30 -1.64 -9.61
N ILE A 20 11.05 -1.32 -9.98
CA ILE A 20 9.87 -1.67 -9.18
C ILE A 20 9.77 -3.20 -9.03
N TRP A 21 9.97 -3.96 -10.12
CA TRP A 21 10.01 -5.43 -10.07
C TRP A 21 11.07 -5.93 -9.09
N ALA A 22 12.31 -5.42 -9.20
CA ALA A 22 13.42 -5.83 -8.33
C ALA A 22 13.13 -5.53 -6.85
N VAL A 23 12.60 -4.34 -6.54
CA VAL A 23 12.25 -3.93 -5.17
C VAL A 23 11.16 -4.84 -4.60
N VAL A 24 10.11 -5.14 -5.36
CA VAL A 24 9.01 -6.00 -4.89
C VAL A 24 9.50 -7.43 -4.66
N PHE A 25 10.31 -7.98 -5.55
CA PHE A 25 10.92 -9.30 -5.33
C PHE A 25 11.83 -9.33 -4.10
N ALA A 26 12.64 -8.27 -3.88
CA ALA A 26 13.48 -8.16 -2.69
C ALA A 26 12.64 -8.10 -1.41
N LEU A 27 11.60 -7.25 -1.36
CA LEU A 27 10.68 -7.16 -0.21
C LEU A 27 9.95 -8.50 0.02
N SER A 28 9.50 -9.18 -1.04
CA SER A 28 8.83 -10.49 -0.93
C SER A 28 9.78 -11.56 -0.39
N LEU A 29 11.05 -11.55 -0.78
CA LEU A 29 12.06 -12.46 -0.24
C LEU A 29 12.31 -12.19 1.25
N ILE A 30 12.50 -10.92 1.62
CA ILE A 30 12.63 -10.50 3.03
C ILE A 30 11.40 -10.95 3.83
N SER A 31 10.19 -10.78 3.26
CA SER A 31 8.94 -11.21 3.88
C SER A 31 8.96 -12.70 4.25
N ILE A 32 9.31 -13.57 3.30
CA ILE A 32 9.35 -15.02 3.54
C ILE A 32 10.37 -15.37 4.63
N LEU A 33 11.56 -14.76 4.60
CA LEU A 33 12.63 -15.04 5.57
C LEU A 33 12.25 -14.58 6.98
N VAL A 34 11.75 -13.36 7.13
CA VAL A 34 11.42 -12.77 8.45
C VAL A 34 10.16 -13.40 9.04
N VAL A 35 9.14 -13.67 8.21
CA VAL A 35 7.93 -14.34 8.68
C VAL A 35 8.25 -15.78 9.11
N TYR A 36 9.10 -16.51 8.36
CA TYR A 36 9.57 -17.84 8.79
C TYR A 36 10.22 -17.80 10.17
N SER A 37 11.11 -16.85 10.39
CA SER A 37 11.72 -16.64 11.71
C SER A 37 10.68 -16.33 12.79
N SER A 38 9.67 -15.52 12.49
CA SER A 38 8.69 -15.02 13.47
C SER A 38 7.59 -16.02 13.85
N ILE A 39 7.34 -17.07 13.02
CA ILE A 39 6.21 -18.00 13.19
C ILE A 39 6.47 -19.09 14.24
N GLY A 40 7.71 -19.39 14.62
CA GLY A 40 8.06 -20.54 15.45
C GLY A 40 7.23 -20.66 16.73
N THR A 41 6.99 -19.57 17.45
CA THR A 41 6.16 -19.52 18.66
C THR A 41 4.67 -19.66 18.41
N LEU A 42 4.16 -19.18 17.27
CA LEU A 42 2.76 -19.33 16.91
C LEU A 42 2.41 -20.81 16.67
N ALA A 43 3.28 -21.51 15.96
CA ALA A 43 3.13 -22.92 15.68
C ALA A 43 3.08 -23.74 16.98
N TYR A 44 3.97 -23.44 17.94
CA TYR A 44 3.97 -24.08 19.24
C TYR A 44 2.69 -23.84 20.04
N LYS A 45 2.21 -22.56 20.11
CA LYS A 45 0.99 -22.19 20.86
C LYS A 45 -0.29 -22.77 20.28
N ARG A 46 -0.34 -23.04 18.97
CA ARG A 46 -1.55 -23.54 18.27
C ARG A 46 -1.49 -25.02 17.93
N SER A 47 -0.49 -25.75 18.40
CA SER A 47 -0.28 -27.18 18.09
C SER A 47 -0.29 -27.48 16.59
N SER A 48 0.19 -26.52 15.78
CA SER A 48 0.26 -26.60 14.32
C SER A 48 1.71 -26.62 13.88
N SER A 49 2.02 -27.20 12.73
CA SER A 49 3.39 -27.21 12.22
C SER A 49 3.79 -25.80 11.72
N THR A 50 5.02 -25.38 12.02
CA THR A 50 5.62 -24.14 11.48
C THR A 50 5.56 -24.13 9.96
N GLU A 51 5.73 -25.30 9.32
CA GLU A 51 5.69 -25.48 7.88
C GLU A 51 4.35 -25.10 7.27
N SER A 52 3.22 -25.44 7.92
CA SER A 52 1.88 -25.12 7.40
C SER A 52 1.63 -23.60 7.37
N TYR A 53 2.11 -22.86 8.36
CA TYR A 53 2.03 -21.40 8.37
C TYR A 53 2.93 -20.76 7.33
N LEU A 54 4.16 -21.27 7.17
CA LEU A 54 5.10 -20.83 6.14
C LEU A 54 4.52 -21.06 4.74
N LEU A 55 3.99 -22.26 4.47
CA LEU A 55 3.35 -22.57 3.19
C LEU A 55 2.18 -21.64 2.90
N LYS A 56 1.32 -21.39 3.91
CA LYS A 56 0.19 -20.44 3.77
C LYS A 56 0.68 -19.03 3.45
N HIS A 57 1.72 -18.55 4.14
CA HIS A 57 2.29 -17.22 3.87
C HIS A 57 2.93 -17.14 2.49
N THR A 58 3.79 -18.11 2.13
CA THR A 58 4.43 -18.18 0.82
C THR A 58 3.39 -18.24 -0.31
N PHE A 59 2.32 -19.01 -0.13
CA PHE A 59 1.20 -19.04 -1.08
C PHE A 59 0.52 -17.67 -1.20
N THR A 60 0.33 -16.96 -0.10
CA THR A 60 -0.26 -15.60 -0.11
C THR A 60 0.65 -14.59 -0.81
N VAL A 61 1.98 -14.68 -0.59
CA VAL A 61 2.98 -13.87 -1.31
C VAL A 61 2.92 -14.17 -2.81
N PHE A 62 2.87 -15.45 -3.18
CA PHE A 62 2.74 -15.85 -4.58
C PHE A 62 1.43 -15.33 -5.20
N LEU A 63 0.31 -15.38 -4.49
CA LEU A 63 -0.96 -14.80 -4.96
C LEU A 63 -0.84 -13.28 -5.14
N GLY A 64 -0.16 -12.57 -4.25
CA GLY A 64 0.12 -11.14 -4.38
C GLY A 64 0.96 -10.82 -5.62
N LEU A 65 2.03 -11.58 -5.85
CA LEU A 65 2.88 -11.45 -7.05
C LEU A 65 2.12 -11.82 -8.34
N ALA A 66 1.26 -12.84 -8.30
CA ALA A 66 0.41 -13.20 -9.41
C ALA A 66 -0.62 -12.10 -9.72
N ALA A 67 -1.25 -11.52 -8.69
CA ALA A 67 -2.14 -10.38 -8.83
C ALA A 67 -1.42 -9.16 -9.44
N MET A 68 -0.19 -8.87 -8.99
CA MET A 68 0.67 -7.85 -9.57
C MET A 68 0.97 -8.12 -11.05
N TRP A 69 1.32 -9.36 -11.39
CA TRP A 69 1.62 -9.76 -12.77
C TRP A 69 0.39 -9.69 -13.68
N VAL A 70 -0.80 -10.07 -13.19
CA VAL A 70 -2.04 -9.89 -13.95
C VAL A 70 -2.37 -8.42 -14.11
N ALA A 71 -2.28 -7.65 -13.02
CA ALA A 71 -2.61 -6.24 -13.05
C ALA A 71 -1.69 -5.41 -13.97
N HIS A 72 -0.38 -5.71 -14.04
CA HIS A 72 0.50 -4.96 -14.93
C HIS A 72 0.23 -5.20 -16.43
N LYS A 73 -0.39 -6.34 -16.79
CA LYS A 73 -0.76 -6.64 -18.19
C LYS A 73 -2.01 -5.92 -18.66
N ILE A 74 -2.89 -5.56 -17.73
CA ILE A 74 -4.12 -4.84 -18.03
C ILE A 74 -3.77 -3.35 -18.16
N ASP A 75 -4.24 -2.70 -19.22
CA ASP A 75 -4.06 -1.26 -19.38
C ASP A 75 -4.75 -0.52 -18.21
N TYR A 76 -4.01 0.39 -17.56
CA TYR A 76 -4.49 1.16 -16.41
C TYR A 76 -5.80 1.92 -16.67
N ARG A 77 -6.12 2.22 -17.92
CA ARG A 77 -7.35 2.92 -18.36
C ARG A 77 -8.62 2.16 -18.00
N TYR A 78 -8.58 0.82 -18.03
CA TYR A 78 -9.74 -0.03 -17.71
C TYR A 78 -10.08 -0.03 -16.22
N TYR A 79 -9.11 0.20 -15.35
CA TYR A 79 -9.34 0.17 -13.89
C TYR A 79 -10.37 1.20 -13.42
N SER A 80 -10.46 2.37 -14.08
CA SER A 80 -11.46 3.39 -13.75
C SER A 80 -12.91 2.93 -13.93
N LYS A 81 -13.15 1.99 -14.85
CA LYS A 81 -14.50 1.43 -15.08
C LYS A 81 -14.84 0.32 -14.08
N VAL A 82 -13.92 -0.64 -13.92
CA VAL A 82 -14.11 -1.82 -13.07
C VAL A 82 -14.20 -1.41 -11.59
N LEU A 83 -13.30 -0.55 -11.12
CA LEU A 83 -13.23 -0.17 -9.71
C LEU A 83 -14.25 0.89 -9.30
N ARG A 84 -14.98 1.48 -10.24
CA ARG A 84 -16.17 2.25 -9.92
C ARG A 84 -17.26 1.37 -9.31
N LEU A 85 -17.46 0.16 -9.85
CA LEU A 85 -18.38 -0.82 -9.26
C LEU A 85 -17.86 -1.27 -7.88
N ALA A 86 -16.55 -1.52 -7.76
CA ALA A 86 -15.94 -1.91 -6.48
C ALA A 86 -16.11 -0.83 -5.40
N LEU A 87 -16.11 0.46 -5.76
CA LEU A 87 -16.38 1.55 -4.83
C LEU A 87 -17.81 1.47 -4.26
N TRP A 88 -18.82 1.22 -5.10
CA TRP A 88 -20.18 1.02 -4.63
C TRP A 88 -20.35 -0.23 -3.78
N VAL A 89 -19.69 -1.33 -4.14
CA VAL A 89 -19.71 -2.59 -3.38
C VAL A 89 -18.98 -2.44 -2.04
N SER A 90 -17.96 -1.57 -1.96
CA SER A 90 -17.20 -1.37 -0.72
C SER A 90 -18.05 -0.72 0.40
N VAL A 91 -19.05 0.10 0.06
CA VAL A 91 -19.93 0.73 1.07
C VAL A 91 -20.71 -0.32 1.88
N PRO A 92 -21.52 -1.21 1.28
CA PRO A 92 -22.21 -2.26 2.03
C PRO A 92 -21.25 -3.23 2.72
N LEU A 93 -20.08 -3.52 2.14
CA LEU A 93 -19.08 -4.38 2.78
C LEU A 93 -18.50 -3.73 4.05
N LEU A 94 -18.22 -2.43 4.03
CA LEU A 94 -17.75 -1.69 5.21
C LEU A 94 -18.84 -1.62 6.30
N LEU A 95 -20.10 -1.38 5.92
CA LEU A 95 -21.23 -1.39 6.86
C LEU A 95 -21.45 -2.79 7.45
N TYR A 96 -21.34 -3.84 6.63
CA TYR A 96 -21.41 -5.22 7.10
C TYR A 96 -20.28 -5.51 8.11
N THR A 97 -19.06 -5.09 7.79
CA THR A 97 -17.90 -5.29 8.69
C THR A 97 -18.08 -4.56 10.01
N PHE A 98 -18.62 -3.34 9.99
CA PHE A 98 -18.91 -2.58 11.20
C PHE A 98 -19.90 -3.31 12.11
N LYS A 99 -20.93 -3.95 11.54
CA LYS A 99 -22.01 -4.61 12.32
C LYS A 99 -21.70 -6.08 12.67
N PHE A 100 -21.05 -6.82 11.77
CA PHE A 100 -20.88 -8.27 11.84
C PHE A 100 -19.42 -8.74 11.73
N GLY A 101 -18.46 -7.82 11.69
CA GLY A 101 -17.05 -8.18 11.55
C GLY A 101 -16.56 -9.06 12.71
N ASN A 102 -15.65 -9.98 12.42
CA ASN A 102 -15.06 -10.85 13.44
C ASN A 102 -14.23 -10.04 14.44
N ASN A 103 -14.56 -10.18 15.70
CA ASN A 103 -13.84 -9.56 16.84
C ASN A 103 -12.52 -10.31 17.13
N TRP A 104 -11.68 -10.48 16.12
CA TRP A 104 -10.33 -10.98 16.35
C TRP A 104 -9.50 -9.84 16.95
N HIS A 105 -9.06 -10.00 18.19
CA HIS A 105 -8.39 -8.97 18.99
C HIS A 105 -9.20 -7.67 19.17
N ASP A 106 -10.49 -7.79 19.51
CA ASP A 106 -11.40 -6.65 19.78
C ASP A 106 -11.62 -5.69 18.60
N ALA A 107 -11.40 -6.11 17.37
CA ALA A 107 -11.68 -5.30 16.18
C ALA A 107 -12.43 -6.05 15.10
N ALA A 108 -13.61 -5.56 14.80
CA ALA A 108 -14.37 -5.89 13.62
C ALA A 108 -13.71 -5.26 12.36
N ARG A 109 -12.54 -5.80 11.93
CA ARG A 109 -11.79 -5.27 10.76
C ARG A 109 -11.81 -6.21 9.57
N THR A 110 -12.10 -7.48 9.83
CA THR A 110 -11.96 -8.55 8.85
C THR A 110 -13.23 -9.40 8.79
N ILE A 111 -13.50 -9.91 7.61
CA ILE A 111 -14.50 -10.93 7.35
C ILE A 111 -13.75 -12.22 7.01
N THR A 112 -14.03 -13.33 7.69
CA THR A 112 -13.48 -14.63 7.27
C THR A 112 -14.26 -15.13 6.08
N LEU A 113 -13.57 -15.38 4.97
CA LEU A 113 -14.14 -16.04 3.81
C LEU A 113 -14.23 -17.55 4.10
N PRO A 114 -15.44 -18.12 4.19
CA PRO A 114 -15.62 -19.52 4.63
C PRO A 114 -14.99 -20.55 3.67
N ILE A 115 -14.82 -20.20 2.38
CA ILE A 115 -14.29 -21.09 1.35
C ILE A 115 -12.77 -21.25 1.46
N ILE A 116 -12.04 -20.17 1.78
CA ILE A 116 -10.57 -20.14 1.75
C ILE A 116 -9.97 -20.04 3.17
N ASN A 117 -10.84 -19.87 4.16
CA ASN A 117 -10.45 -19.65 5.57
C ASN A 117 -9.36 -18.54 5.73
N THR A 118 -9.51 -17.49 4.94
CA THR A 118 -8.58 -16.34 4.90
C THR A 118 -9.34 -15.08 5.31
N SER A 119 -8.66 -14.21 6.08
CA SER A 119 -9.22 -12.93 6.50
C SER A 119 -9.23 -11.94 5.33
N PHE A 120 -10.42 -11.46 4.97
CA PHE A 120 -10.62 -10.39 3.99
C PHE A 120 -10.80 -9.06 4.71
N ARG A 121 -10.05 -8.03 4.29
CA ARG A 121 -10.17 -6.66 4.81
C ARG A 121 -10.92 -5.79 3.80
N PRO A 122 -12.18 -5.44 4.01
CA PRO A 122 -12.93 -4.57 3.10
C PRO A 122 -12.33 -3.17 2.95
N SER A 123 -11.62 -2.68 3.97
CA SER A 123 -10.90 -1.40 3.91
C SER A 123 -9.85 -1.35 2.79
N ASP A 124 -9.17 -2.47 2.50
CA ASP A 124 -8.12 -2.50 1.49
C ASP A 124 -8.72 -2.36 0.08
N LEU A 125 -9.85 -3.05 -0.18
CA LEU A 125 -10.63 -2.88 -1.40
C LEU A 125 -11.16 -1.45 -1.54
N ALA A 126 -11.72 -0.90 -0.45
CA ALA A 126 -12.30 0.44 -0.43
C ALA A 126 -11.24 1.51 -0.69
N SER A 127 -10.05 1.38 -0.09
CA SER A 127 -8.92 2.30 -0.29
C SER A 127 -8.46 2.29 -1.75
N LEU A 128 -8.21 1.10 -2.30
CA LEU A 128 -7.82 0.95 -3.70
C LEU A 128 -8.88 1.54 -4.65
N ALA A 129 -10.16 1.21 -4.43
CA ALA A 129 -11.27 1.71 -5.24
C ALA A 129 -11.43 3.23 -5.13
N LEU A 130 -11.28 3.83 -3.94
CA LEU A 130 -11.37 5.26 -3.73
C LEU A 130 -10.24 5.99 -4.45
N ILE A 131 -8.99 5.57 -4.30
CA ILE A 131 -7.82 6.19 -4.94
C ILE A 131 -7.99 6.22 -6.45
N ILE A 132 -8.39 5.10 -7.06
CA ILE A 132 -8.57 4.99 -8.52
C ILE A 132 -9.75 5.85 -9.01
N ASN A 133 -10.87 5.83 -8.29
CA ASN A 133 -12.01 6.66 -8.66
C ASN A 133 -11.72 8.15 -8.49
N LEU A 134 -11.02 8.53 -7.41
CA LEU A 134 -10.61 9.91 -7.17
C LEU A 134 -9.69 10.42 -8.30
N ALA A 135 -8.66 9.65 -8.65
CA ALA A 135 -7.78 9.95 -9.78
C ALA A 135 -8.57 10.09 -11.10
N SER A 136 -9.55 9.19 -11.36
CA SER A 136 -10.40 9.25 -12.54
C SER A 136 -11.33 10.46 -12.56
N MET A 137 -11.89 10.85 -11.41
CA MET A 137 -12.78 12.01 -11.32
C MET A 137 -12.01 13.32 -11.53
N LEU A 138 -10.86 13.47 -10.89
CA LEU A 138 -10.02 14.66 -11.03
C LEU A 138 -9.44 14.79 -12.43
N SER A 139 -8.99 13.68 -13.04
CA SER A 139 -8.41 13.73 -14.40
C SER A 139 -9.40 14.16 -15.46
N LYS A 140 -10.69 13.82 -15.33
CA LYS A 140 -11.73 14.19 -16.28
C LYS A 140 -12.16 15.65 -16.19
N LYS A 141 -11.93 16.27 -15.02
CA LYS A 141 -12.45 17.61 -14.72
C LYS A 141 -11.34 18.66 -14.57
N GLN A 142 -10.13 18.37 -15.04
CA GLN A 142 -8.98 19.30 -14.96
C GLN A 142 -9.24 20.67 -15.61
N GLN A 143 -10.09 20.74 -16.63
CA GLN A 143 -10.45 22.00 -17.29
C GLN A 143 -11.46 22.82 -16.50
N ASN A 144 -12.30 22.18 -15.65
CA ASN A 144 -13.38 22.80 -14.90
C ASN A 144 -13.26 22.48 -13.41
N ILE A 145 -12.04 22.45 -12.89
CA ILE A 145 -11.77 22.02 -11.51
C ILE A 145 -12.30 23.01 -10.45
N ASP A 146 -12.54 24.26 -10.88
CA ASP A 146 -13.14 25.33 -10.04
C ASP A 146 -14.66 25.19 -9.90
N ASP A 147 -15.31 24.34 -10.68
CA ASP A 147 -16.75 24.11 -10.55
C ASP A 147 -17.07 23.26 -9.32
N ILE A 148 -17.63 23.93 -8.31
CA ILE A 148 -17.96 23.35 -7.02
C ILE A 148 -18.93 22.16 -7.17
N LYS A 149 -19.97 22.32 -8.00
CA LYS A 149 -21.05 21.32 -8.06
C LYS A 149 -20.63 20.07 -8.83
N GLU A 150 -19.91 20.23 -9.90
CA GLU A 150 -19.60 19.12 -10.80
C GLU A 150 -18.29 18.40 -10.45
N ALA A 151 -17.26 19.09 -9.96
CA ALA A 151 -15.97 18.52 -9.68
C ALA A 151 -15.79 18.21 -8.19
N LEU A 152 -16.09 19.18 -7.31
CA LEU A 152 -15.74 19.10 -5.90
C LEU A 152 -16.70 18.22 -5.10
N ILE A 153 -18.02 18.44 -5.21
CA ILE A 153 -19.01 17.75 -4.38
C ILE A 153 -18.93 16.23 -4.50
N PRO A 154 -18.86 15.60 -5.71
CA PRO A 154 -18.75 14.15 -5.80
C PRO A 154 -17.46 13.58 -5.19
N VAL A 155 -16.34 14.29 -5.33
CA VAL A 155 -15.05 13.92 -4.72
C VAL A 155 -15.14 13.96 -3.20
N LEU A 156 -15.72 15.03 -2.63
CA LEU A 156 -15.91 15.19 -1.19
C LEU A 156 -16.83 14.14 -0.59
N ILE A 157 -17.94 13.84 -1.27
CA ILE A 157 -18.90 12.82 -0.82
C ILE A 157 -18.21 11.45 -0.73
N TRP A 158 -17.54 11.02 -1.78
CA TRP A 158 -16.90 9.70 -1.77
C TRP A 158 -15.74 9.61 -0.77
N CYS A 159 -14.90 10.65 -0.68
CA CYS A 159 -13.84 10.72 0.32
C CYS A 159 -14.44 10.70 1.75
N GLY A 160 -15.46 11.50 2.02
CA GLY A 160 -16.12 11.56 3.32
C GLY A 160 -16.81 10.25 3.71
N VAL A 161 -17.57 9.64 2.79
CA VAL A 161 -18.28 8.38 3.05
C VAL A 161 -17.29 7.24 3.31
N ILE A 162 -16.31 7.02 2.43
CA ILE A 162 -15.39 5.89 2.57
C ILE A 162 -14.46 6.08 3.77
N CYS A 163 -13.81 7.25 3.90
CA CYS A 163 -12.94 7.51 5.06
C CYS A 163 -13.74 7.50 6.37
N GLY A 164 -14.97 8.03 6.38
CA GLY A 164 -15.84 8.01 7.54
C GLY A 164 -16.23 6.58 7.96
N LEU A 165 -16.64 5.73 7.03
CA LEU A 165 -16.96 4.32 7.32
C LEU A 165 -15.75 3.53 7.82
N ILE A 166 -14.57 3.75 7.21
CA ILE A 166 -13.32 3.12 7.68
C ILE A 166 -12.95 3.64 9.07
N ALA A 167 -13.14 4.92 9.36
CA ALA A 167 -12.81 5.52 10.66
C ALA A 167 -13.58 4.89 11.82
N LEU A 168 -14.82 4.42 11.59
CA LEU A 168 -15.61 3.73 12.60
C LEU A 168 -14.99 2.42 13.07
N THR A 169 -14.21 1.74 12.20
CA THR A 169 -13.58 0.45 12.50
C THR A 169 -12.07 0.55 12.67
N ASN A 170 -11.42 1.46 11.94
CA ASN A 170 -9.96 1.63 11.94
C ASN A 170 -9.55 3.08 11.63
N LEU A 171 -9.45 3.88 12.67
CA LEU A 171 -9.11 5.30 12.55
C LEU A 171 -7.75 5.52 11.86
N SER A 172 -6.74 4.68 12.15
CA SER A 172 -5.41 4.81 11.55
C SER A 172 -5.42 4.63 10.02
N THR A 173 -6.14 3.63 9.51
CA THR A 173 -6.32 3.43 8.06
C THR A 173 -7.08 4.61 7.44
N ALA A 174 -8.11 5.11 8.12
CA ALA A 174 -8.88 6.24 7.63
C ALA A 174 -8.03 7.52 7.50
N ILE A 175 -7.17 7.80 8.49
CA ILE A 175 -6.26 8.95 8.45
C ILE A 175 -5.26 8.82 7.30
N LEU A 176 -4.66 7.64 7.10
CA LEU A 176 -3.71 7.38 6.01
C LEU A 176 -4.38 7.56 4.65
N LEU A 177 -5.55 6.95 4.46
CA LEU A 177 -6.31 7.08 3.22
C LEU A 177 -6.74 8.54 2.98
N PHE A 178 -7.16 9.25 4.02
CA PHE A 178 -7.50 10.66 3.93
C PHE A 178 -6.29 11.50 3.49
N ALA A 179 -5.10 11.26 4.07
CA ALA A 179 -3.88 11.94 3.66
C ALA A 179 -3.53 11.65 2.19
N THR A 180 -3.70 10.41 1.74
CA THR A 180 -3.53 10.03 0.33
C THR A 180 -4.53 10.76 -0.58
N CYS A 181 -5.80 10.83 -0.19
CA CYS A 181 -6.82 11.59 -0.94
C CYS A 181 -6.47 13.08 -1.03
N MET A 182 -5.99 13.67 0.07
CA MET A 182 -5.54 15.07 0.10
C MET A 182 -4.37 15.30 -0.85
N LEU A 183 -3.39 14.38 -0.89
CA LEU A 183 -2.27 14.45 -1.82
C LEU A 183 -2.73 14.38 -3.27
N ILE A 184 -3.60 13.42 -3.61
CA ILE A 184 -4.13 13.26 -4.97
C ILE A 184 -4.89 14.53 -5.41
N MET A 185 -5.70 15.09 -4.52
CA MET A 185 -6.42 16.34 -4.78
C MET A 185 -5.47 17.53 -4.97
N PHE A 186 -4.40 17.60 -4.17
CA PHE A 186 -3.37 18.64 -4.28
C PHE A 186 -2.61 18.54 -5.62
N ILE A 187 -2.13 17.34 -5.98
CA ILE A 187 -1.49 17.09 -7.28
C ILE A 187 -2.47 17.34 -8.44
N GLY A 188 -3.75 17.01 -8.25
CA GLY A 188 -4.85 17.24 -9.19
C GLY A 188 -5.24 18.72 -9.34
N ARG A 189 -4.49 19.65 -8.73
CA ARG A 189 -4.68 21.12 -8.79
C ARG A 189 -5.98 21.63 -8.16
N MET A 190 -6.54 20.90 -7.20
CA MET A 190 -7.72 21.38 -6.47
C MET A 190 -7.37 22.64 -5.67
N PRO A 191 -8.24 23.70 -5.67
CA PRO A 191 -7.97 24.91 -4.91
C PRO A 191 -7.77 24.64 -3.41
N VAL A 192 -6.72 25.26 -2.83
CA VAL A 192 -6.30 25.03 -1.44
C VAL A 192 -7.42 25.33 -0.43
N LYS A 193 -8.31 26.27 -0.72
CA LYS A 193 -9.47 26.58 0.13
C LYS A 193 -10.36 25.36 0.40
N TYR A 194 -10.54 24.48 -0.60
CA TYR A 194 -11.35 23.26 -0.45
C TYR A 194 -10.59 22.15 0.28
N LEU A 195 -9.27 22.09 0.10
CA LEU A 195 -8.41 21.22 0.89
C LEU A 195 -8.46 21.59 2.37
N ALA A 196 -8.38 22.88 2.70
CA ALA A 196 -8.51 23.36 4.07
C ALA A 196 -9.88 23.04 4.69
N MET A 197 -10.97 23.19 3.91
CA MET A 197 -12.31 22.80 4.34
C MET A 197 -12.43 21.30 4.60
N LEU A 198 -11.80 20.46 3.75
CA LEU A 198 -11.74 19.02 3.95
C LEU A 198 -10.98 18.64 5.22
N VAL A 199 -9.86 19.29 5.52
CA VAL A 199 -9.13 19.08 6.77
C VAL A 199 -10.04 19.36 7.96
N LEU A 200 -10.79 20.47 7.95
CA LEU A 200 -11.74 20.78 9.01
C LEU A 200 -12.81 19.70 9.16
N VAL A 201 -13.42 19.26 8.05
CA VAL A 201 -14.40 18.16 8.05
C VAL A 201 -13.77 16.86 8.52
N GLY A 202 -12.53 16.56 8.11
CA GLY A 202 -11.76 15.41 8.57
C GLY A 202 -11.50 15.41 10.08
N LEU A 203 -11.15 16.56 10.65
CA LEU A 203 -10.97 16.73 12.09
C LEU A 203 -12.28 16.52 12.86
N LEU A 204 -13.38 17.10 12.38
CA LEU A 204 -14.69 16.94 13.00
C LEU A 204 -15.20 15.49 12.92
N SER A 205 -15.03 14.83 11.76
CA SER A 205 -15.39 13.41 11.60
C SER A 205 -14.49 12.48 12.40
N GLY A 206 -13.20 12.79 12.52
CA GLY A 206 -12.26 12.10 13.39
C GLY A 206 -12.64 12.21 14.86
N ALA A 207 -12.99 13.39 15.33
CA ALA A 207 -13.48 13.60 16.70
C ALA A 207 -14.81 12.85 16.95
N ALA A 208 -15.70 12.82 15.96
CA ALA A 208 -16.93 12.03 16.04
C ALA A 208 -16.62 10.52 16.07
N ALA A 209 -15.67 10.04 15.28
CA ALA A 209 -15.25 8.65 15.28
C ALA A 209 -14.61 8.22 16.62
N LEU A 210 -13.87 9.12 17.28
CA LEU A 210 -13.35 8.89 18.63
C LEU A 210 -14.48 8.76 19.67
N LYS A 211 -15.58 9.51 19.52
CA LYS A 211 -16.71 9.47 20.47
C LYS A 211 -17.68 8.33 20.20
N PHE A 212 -17.99 8.04 18.93
CA PHE A 212 -19.03 7.10 18.52
C PHE A 212 -18.49 5.81 17.88
N GLY A 213 -17.20 5.78 17.51
CA GLY A 213 -16.57 4.61 16.93
C GLY A 213 -16.38 3.48 17.95
N THR A 214 -16.44 2.24 17.49
CA THR A 214 -16.27 1.04 18.32
C THR A 214 -14.90 0.98 19.01
N ARG A 215 -13.93 1.78 18.57
CA ARG A 215 -12.56 1.87 19.08
C ARG A 215 -12.11 3.24 19.55
N GLY A 216 -13.05 4.15 19.77
CA GLY A 216 -12.71 5.49 20.21
C GLY A 216 -11.87 5.50 21.50
N THR A 217 -12.29 4.74 22.51
CA THR A 217 -11.55 4.56 23.77
C THR A 217 -10.18 3.94 23.57
N THR A 218 -10.06 2.91 22.71
CA THR A 218 -8.77 2.27 22.42
C THR A 218 -7.82 3.24 21.71
N ALA A 219 -8.32 4.06 20.76
CA ALA A 219 -7.50 5.05 20.07
C ALA A 219 -7.05 6.17 21.02
N LEU A 220 -7.94 6.68 21.87
CA LEU A 220 -7.61 7.67 22.90
C LEU A 220 -6.56 7.14 23.86
N ASN A 221 -6.74 5.92 24.40
CA ASN A 221 -5.78 5.29 25.31
C ASN A 221 -4.38 5.11 24.67
N ARG A 222 -4.30 4.82 23.37
CA ARG A 222 -3.02 4.72 22.64
C ARG A 222 -2.34 6.08 22.48
N ILE A 223 -3.11 7.12 22.23
CA ILE A 223 -2.61 8.50 22.11
C ILE A 223 -2.14 9.00 23.48
N THR A 224 -2.95 8.84 24.52
CA THR A 224 -2.60 9.28 25.89
C THR A 224 -1.39 8.52 26.42
N ALA A 225 -1.32 7.20 26.22
CA ALA A 225 -0.15 6.40 26.61
C ALA A 225 1.13 6.81 25.86
N PHE A 226 1.01 7.24 24.61
CA PHE A 226 2.13 7.78 23.83
C PHE A 226 2.60 9.14 24.34
N ILE A 227 1.67 10.04 24.71
CA ILE A 227 1.98 11.41 25.17
C ILE A 227 2.57 11.37 26.60
N ASN A 228 1.94 10.63 27.49
CA ASN A 228 2.33 10.64 28.92
C ASN A 228 3.59 9.83 29.22
N ASN A 229 3.99 8.90 28.31
CA ASN A 229 5.17 8.03 28.42
C ASN A 229 5.25 7.15 29.70
N ASP A 230 4.22 7.19 30.56
CA ASP A 230 4.27 6.57 31.89
C ASP A 230 4.03 5.05 31.88
N GLU A 231 3.20 4.56 30.96
CA GLU A 231 2.97 3.14 30.74
C GLU A 231 2.82 2.82 29.25
N LEU A 232 3.93 2.54 28.61
CA LEU A 232 3.89 2.11 27.21
C LEU A 232 3.09 0.81 27.08
N PRO A 233 2.15 0.71 26.11
CA PRO A 233 1.48 -0.53 25.80
C PRO A 233 2.47 -1.66 25.60
N PHE A 234 2.14 -2.86 26.06
CA PHE A 234 3.01 -4.04 26.03
C PHE A 234 3.73 -4.23 24.68
N GLN A 235 3.00 -4.11 23.57
CA GLN A 235 3.57 -4.25 22.22
C GLN A 235 4.58 -3.15 21.90
N ALA A 236 4.32 -1.88 22.26
CA ALA A 236 5.24 -0.78 22.02
C ALA A 236 6.55 -0.95 22.81
N LYS A 237 6.42 -1.38 24.08
CA LYS A 237 7.58 -1.64 24.95
C LYS A 237 8.48 -2.72 24.34
N HIS A 238 7.91 -3.86 23.99
CA HIS A 238 8.68 -4.99 23.44
C HIS A 238 9.18 -4.72 22.02
N GLY A 239 8.46 -3.94 21.19
CA GLY A 239 8.94 -3.46 19.90
C GLY A 239 10.18 -2.57 20.06
N ARG A 240 10.17 -1.62 21.01
CA ARG A 240 11.35 -0.76 21.29
C ARG A 240 12.52 -1.56 21.87
N ILE A 241 12.27 -2.59 22.70
CA ILE A 241 13.32 -3.49 23.19
C ILE A 241 13.96 -4.24 22.03
N ALA A 242 13.17 -4.78 21.07
CA ALA A 242 13.68 -5.43 19.88
C ALA A 242 14.63 -4.51 19.08
N VAL A 243 14.21 -3.26 18.86
CA VAL A 243 15.03 -2.25 18.16
C VAL A 243 16.33 -1.97 18.93
N ALA A 244 16.26 -1.79 20.25
CA ALA A 244 17.42 -1.48 21.08
C ALA A 244 18.41 -2.66 21.15
N THR A 245 17.91 -3.89 21.22
CA THR A 245 18.75 -5.10 21.36
C THR A 245 19.32 -5.57 20.01
N GLY A 246 18.75 -5.14 18.87
CA GLY A 246 19.25 -5.46 17.55
C GLY A 246 20.60 -4.78 17.22
N GLY A 247 20.90 -3.61 17.78
CA GLY A 247 22.15 -2.88 17.52
C GLY A 247 22.38 -2.60 16.03
N PHE A 248 23.63 -2.55 15.58
CA PHE A 248 23.98 -2.26 14.20
C PHE A 248 23.85 -3.47 13.27
N ILE A 249 24.29 -4.64 13.70
CA ILE A 249 24.42 -5.86 12.86
C ILE A 249 23.25 -6.83 13.10
N GLY A 250 22.61 -6.76 14.26
CA GLY A 250 21.57 -7.70 14.67
C GLY A 250 22.09 -8.93 15.42
N LYS A 251 21.17 -9.70 15.98
CA LYS A 251 21.45 -10.97 16.69
C LYS A 251 21.64 -12.16 15.74
N GLY A 252 21.43 -11.97 14.45
CA GLY A 252 21.41 -13.00 13.41
C GLY A 252 20.01 -13.56 13.14
N PRO A 253 19.80 -14.10 11.93
CA PRO A 253 18.51 -14.68 11.54
C PRO A 253 18.04 -15.77 12.51
N GLY A 254 16.77 -15.75 12.90
CA GLY A 254 16.21 -16.74 13.80
C GLY A 254 16.51 -16.54 15.29
N ASN A 255 17.28 -15.52 15.68
CA ASN A 255 17.71 -15.28 17.05
C ASN A 255 16.94 -14.14 17.76
N SER A 256 15.82 -13.68 17.20
CA SER A 256 14.97 -12.71 17.87
C SER A 256 14.36 -13.31 19.15
N GLU A 257 14.57 -12.66 20.28
CA GLU A 257 13.94 -13.01 21.56
C GLU A 257 12.52 -12.44 21.64
N GLN A 258 12.31 -11.21 21.10
CA GLN A 258 11.05 -10.52 21.20
C GLN A 258 9.94 -11.17 20.35
N ARG A 259 10.28 -11.98 19.34
CA ARG A 259 9.31 -12.80 18.60
C ARG A 259 8.52 -13.76 19.49
N ASN A 260 9.12 -14.20 20.61
CA ASN A 260 8.49 -15.14 21.54
C ASN A 260 7.53 -14.43 22.51
N ILE A 261 7.72 -13.14 22.72
CA ILE A 261 7.02 -12.32 23.69
C ILE A 261 5.88 -11.54 23.02
N LEU A 262 6.14 -10.96 21.84
CA LEU A 262 5.13 -10.21 21.10
C LEU A 262 3.96 -11.11 20.70
N PRO A 263 2.70 -10.65 20.82
CA PRO A 263 1.52 -11.48 20.51
C PRO A 263 1.37 -11.80 19.02
N ASN A 264 1.73 -10.89 18.12
CA ASN A 264 1.69 -11.07 16.66
C ASN A 264 2.91 -10.41 15.99
N PRO A 265 4.13 -10.94 16.20
CA PRO A 265 5.36 -10.33 15.70
C PRO A 265 5.42 -10.29 14.16
N TYR A 266 4.71 -11.17 13.49
CA TYR A 266 4.68 -11.32 12.03
C TYR A 266 3.67 -10.40 11.32
N ASP A 267 2.82 -9.64 12.04
CA ASP A 267 1.83 -8.71 11.47
C ASP A 267 2.32 -7.26 11.56
N ASP A 268 1.97 -6.53 12.60
CA ASP A 268 2.23 -5.09 12.74
C ASP A 268 3.60 -4.74 13.35
N PHE A 269 4.30 -5.70 13.96
CA PHE A 269 5.64 -5.53 14.53
C PHE A 269 6.76 -6.28 13.79
N VAL A 270 6.51 -6.73 12.57
CA VAL A 270 7.51 -7.45 11.78
C VAL A 270 8.80 -6.64 11.56
N TYR A 271 8.71 -5.32 11.45
CA TYR A 271 9.88 -4.45 11.32
C TYR A 271 10.76 -4.46 12.59
N ALA A 272 10.18 -4.63 13.77
CA ALA A 272 10.94 -4.81 15.01
C ALA A 272 11.81 -6.09 14.95
N ILE A 273 11.25 -7.17 14.42
CA ILE A 273 11.98 -8.43 14.24
C ILE A 273 13.09 -8.28 13.19
N VAL A 274 12.82 -7.54 12.10
CA VAL A 274 13.87 -7.22 11.10
C VAL A 274 15.04 -6.52 11.76
N ILE A 275 14.80 -5.52 12.61
CA ILE A 275 15.89 -4.78 13.27
C ILE A 275 16.55 -5.66 14.32
N GLU A 276 15.83 -6.47 15.09
CA GLU A 276 16.44 -7.35 16.11
C GLU A 276 17.35 -8.41 15.47
N GLU A 277 16.97 -8.99 14.33
CA GLU A 277 17.73 -10.05 13.66
C GLU A 277 18.84 -9.54 12.74
N TYR A 278 18.57 -8.47 11.98
CA TYR A 278 19.50 -7.94 10.95
C TYR A 278 20.08 -6.57 11.32
N GLY A 279 19.80 -6.08 12.52
CA GLY A 279 20.29 -4.81 13.03
C GLY A 279 19.67 -3.59 12.32
N MET A 280 20.23 -2.44 12.66
CA MET A 280 19.88 -1.17 12.02
C MET A 280 20.10 -1.21 10.50
N ILE A 281 21.13 -1.94 10.04
CA ILE A 281 21.42 -2.12 8.61
C ILE A 281 20.22 -2.77 7.91
N GLY A 282 19.65 -3.85 8.44
CA GLY A 282 18.46 -4.49 7.88
C GLY A 282 17.25 -3.55 7.85
N GLY A 283 17.05 -2.78 8.93
CA GLY A 283 16.01 -1.77 9.00
C GLY A 283 16.18 -0.68 7.93
N ILE A 284 17.39 -0.15 7.75
CA ILE A 284 17.69 0.86 6.71
C ILE A 284 17.50 0.30 5.31
N VAL A 285 17.91 -0.94 5.04
CA VAL A 285 17.70 -1.58 3.73
C VAL A 285 16.21 -1.63 3.39
N VAL A 286 15.37 -2.05 4.32
CA VAL A 286 13.89 -2.07 4.12
C VAL A 286 13.36 -0.67 3.88
N LEU A 287 13.77 0.32 4.67
CA LEU A 287 13.39 1.73 4.49
C LEU A 287 13.76 2.24 3.08
N VAL A 288 15.00 2.00 2.64
CA VAL A 288 15.49 2.44 1.33
C VAL A 288 14.71 1.77 0.20
N LEU A 289 14.36 0.48 0.32
CA LEU A 289 13.53 -0.20 -0.68
C LEU A 289 12.17 0.48 -0.86
N TYR A 290 11.50 0.90 0.23
CA TYR A 290 10.23 1.65 0.12
C TYR A 290 10.43 3.05 -0.47
N LEU A 291 11.53 3.75 -0.14
CA LEU A 291 11.84 5.05 -0.73
C LEU A 291 12.12 4.94 -2.23
N ILE A 292 12.81 3.87 -2.66
CA ILE A 292 13.00 3.58 -4.09
C ILE A 292 11.66 3.32 -4.76
N LEU A 293 10.76 2.54 -4.13
CA LEU A 293 9.42 2.28 -4.66
C LEU A 293 8.63 3.59 -4.84
N LEU A 294 8.65 4.48 -3.84
CA LEU A 294 8.03 5.80 -3.94
C LEU A 294 8.62 6.63 -5.08
N HIS A 295 9.94 6.74 -5.12
CA HIS A 295 10.64 7.52 -6.16
C HIS A 295 10.28 7.02 -7.57
N ARG A 296 10.28 5.71 -7.79
CA ARG A 296 9.97 5.12 -9.09
C ARG A 296 8.50 5.27 -9.46
N GLY A 297 7.59 5.11 -8.50
CA GLY A 297 6.17 5.36 -8.70
C GLY A 297 5.85 6.82 -8.99
N MET A 298 6.52 7.76 -8.30
CA MET A 298 6.41 9.19 -8.61
C MET A 298 7.04 9.55 -9.96
N LYS A 299 8.12 8.89 -10.37
CA LYS A 299 8.69 9.02 -11.70
C LYS A 299 7.71 8.57 -12.78
N ALA A 300 7.05 7.41 -12.60
CA ALA A 300 5.99 6.95 -13.51
C ALA A 300 4.80 7.91 -13.53
N ALA A 301 4.49 8.56 -12.40
CA ALA A 301 3.45 9.59 -12.34
C ALA A 301 3.81 10.84 -13.13
N TYR A 302 5.04 11.31 -12.99
CA TYR A 302 5.54 12.52 -13.69
C TYR A 302 5.60 12.35 -15.20
N ASN A 303 6.06 11.18 -15.66
CA ASN A 303 6.25 10.89 -17.06
C ASN A 303 4.95 10.46 -17.79
N SER A 304 3.87 10.20 -17.04
CA SER A 304 2.60 9.78 -17.63
C SER A 304 1.98 10.92 -18.47
N GLU A 305 1.76 10.70 -19.76
CA GLU A 305 1.14 11.68 -20.65
C GLU A 305 -0.31 12.00 -20.25
N ARG A 306 -0.98 11.06 -19.59
CA ARG A 306 -2.37 11.24 -19.17
C ARG A 306 -2.46 11.57 -17.68
N ALA A 307 -3.18 12.63 -17.38
CA ALA A 307 -3.43 13.04 -16.00
C ALA A 307 -3.97 11.92 -15.10
N PHE A 308 -4.78 11.01 -15.66
CA PHE A 308 -5.29 9.85 -14.92
C PHE A 308 -4.18 8.90 -14.47
N GLY A 309 -3.26 8.54 -15.38
CA GLY A 309 -2.12 7.67 -15.04
C GLY A 309 -1.20 8.32 -14.00
N GLY A 310 -0.92 9.62 -14.17
CA GLY A 310 -0.10 10.37 -13.22
C GLY A 310 -0.69 10.41 -11.81
N LEU A 311 -1.96 10.81 -11.66
CA LEU A 311 -2.65 10.84 -10.38
C LEU A 311 -2.80 9.46 -9.74
N LEU A 312 -3.03 8.43 -10.56
CA LEU A 312 -3.17 7.05 -10.14
C LEU A 312 -1.86 6.50 -9.57
N SER A 313 -0.77 6.63 -10.32
CA SER A 313 0.55 6.15 -9.89
C SER A 313 1.03 6.88 -8.63
N ALA A 314 0.87 8.21 -8.59
CA ALA A 314 1.22 9.01 -7.41
C ALA A 314 0.42 8.59 -6.17
N GLY A 315 -0.90 8.46 -6.31
CA GLY A 315 -1.78 8.09 -5.21
C GLY A 315 -1.47 6.70 -4.65
N LEU A 316 -1.36 5.69 -5.51
CA LEU A 316 -1.08 4.31 -5.07
C LEU A 316 0.32 4.18 -4.45
N SER A 317 1.33 4.83 -5.03
CA SER A 317 2.69 4.80 -4.50
C SER A 317 2.80 5.48 -3.14
N PHE A 318 2.12 6.63 -2.98
CA PHE A 318 2.08 7.35 -1.72
C PHE A 318 1.34 6.54 -0.64
N ASP A 319 0.18 5.97 -0.94
CA ASP A 319 -0.60 5.16 0.00
C ASP A 319 0.22 3.99 0.55
N LEU A 320 0.83 3.22 -0.35
CA LEU A 320 1.69 2.09 0.01
C LEU A 320 2.87 2.49 0.90
N VAL A 321 3.61 3.52 0.47
CA VAL A 321 4.84 3.89 1.18
C VAL A 321 4.52 4.66 2.46
N CYS A 322 3.47 5.48 2.50
CA CYS A 322 3.03 6.13 3.73
C CYS A 322 2.60 5.11 4.79
N GLN A 323 1.88 4.04 4.38
CA GLN A 323 1.53 2.94 5.27
C GLN A 323 2.79 2.26 5.83
N ALA A 324 3.80 2.01 4.99
CA ALA A 324 5.08 1.45 5.42
C ALA A 324 5.83 2.39 6.39
N MET A 325 5.91 3.69 6.08
CA MET A 325 6.56 4.69 6.93
C MET A 325 5.90 4.79 8.30
N VAL A 326 4.56 4.78 8.36
CA VAL A 326 3.82 4.81 9.61
C VAL A 326 4.07 3.54 10.43
N ASN A 327 4.07 2.35 9.82
CA ASN A 327 4.42 1.11 10.52
C ASN A 327 5.83 1.18 11.10
N MET A 328 6.83 1.50 10.28
CA MET A 328 8.23 1.61 10.70
C MET A 328 8.40 2.68 11.79
N GLY A 329 7.78 3.85 11.62
CA GLY A 329 7.81 4.94 12.59
C GLY A 329 7.23 4.54 13.96
N VAL A 330 6.11 3.81 13.98
CA VAL A 330 5.51 3.29 15.21
C VAL A 330 6.45 2.31 15.92
N VAL A 331 7.08 1.41 15.19
CA VAL A 331 8.01 0.42 15.75
C VAL A 331 9.23 1.09 16.39
N VAL A 332 9.78 2.13 15.78
CA VAL A 332 10.91 2.88 16.36
C VAL A 332 10.47 3.94 17.39
N GLY A 333 9.16 4.05 17.65
CA GLY A 333 8.64 4.90 18.74
C GLY A 333 8.36 6.34 18.35
N LEU A 334 8.23 6.67 17.05
CA LEU A 334 7.89 8.00 16.56
C LEU A 334 6.38 8.30 16.60
N GLY A 335 5.54 7.32 16.94
CA GLY A 335 4.09 7.49 16.98
C GLY A 335 3.38 6.43 17.81
N PRO A 336 2.08 6.63 18.09
CA PRO A 336 1.26 5.66 18.80
C PRO A 336 1.01 4.41 17.96
N ILE A 337 0.75 3.26 18.60
CA ILE A 337 0.48 1.98 17.91
C ILE A 337 -0.74 2.13 16.99
N THR A 338 -0.55 1.87 15.69
CA THR A 338 -1.59 1.95 14.67
C THR A 338 -2.21 0.59 14.32
N GLY A 339 -1.46 -0.52 14.50
CA GLY A 339 -1.86 -1.85 14.06
C GLY A 339 -2.00 -1.95 12.54
N GLN A 340 -1.19 -1.19 11.80
CA GLN A 340 -1.09 -1.28 10.34
C GLN A 340 -0.01 -2.29 9.98
N PRO A 341 -0.27 -3.22 9.05
CA PRO A 341 0.76 -4.14 8.57
C PRO A 341 1.78 -3.39 7.69
N LEU A 342 2.99 -3.92 7.61
CA LEU A 342 4.01 -3.45 6.68
C LEU A 342 3.74 -4.05 5.29
N PRO A 343 3.37 -3.25 4.26
CA PRO A 343 3.01 -3.76 2.94
C PRO A 343 4.10 -4.65 2.34
N LEU A 344 3.76 -5.74 1.66
CA LEU A 344 4.66 -6.72 1.05
C LEU A 344 5.53 -7.54 2.03
N ILE A 345 5.62 -7.17 3.31
CA ILE A 345 6.45 -7.89 4.29
C ILE A 345 5.59 -8.60 5.34
N SER A 346 4.59 -7.93 5.93
CA SER A 346 3.77 -8.53 6.98
C SER A 346 2.92 -9.69 6.48
N MET A 347 2.60 -10.63 7.37
CA MET A 347 1.66 -11.72 7.10
C MET A 347 0.22 -11.19 7.11
N GLY A 348 -0.23 -10.64 5.99
CA GLY A 348 -1.46 -9.84 5.89
C GLY A 348 -2.65 -10.46 5.13
N GLY A 349 -2.70 -11.78 4.90
CA GLY A 349 -3.85 -12.39 4.21
C GLY A 349 -4.16 -11.72 2.85
N THR A 350 -5.41 -11.22 2.65
CA THR A 350 -5.80 -10.54 1.40
C THR A 350 -5.14 -9.19 1.17
N ALA A 351 -4.59 -8.54 2.20
CA ALA A 351 -3.85 -7.28 2.06
C ALA A 351 -2.67 -7.42 1.08
N MET A 352 -1.99 -8.59 1.07
CA MET A 352 -0.91 -8.87 0.13
C MET A 352 -1.38 -8.84 -1.33
N VAL A 353 -2.59 -9.34 -1.60
CA VAL A 353 -3.17 -9.33 -2.95
C VAL A 353 -3.51 -7.91 -3.39
N PHE A 354 -4.11 -7.08 -2.53
CA PHE A 354 -4.41 -5.69 -2.84
C PHE A 354 -3.15 -4.84 -3.02
N THR A 355 -2.12 -5.10 -2.21
CA THR A 355 -0.80 -4.49 -2.38
C THR A 355 -0.19 -4.88 -3.74
N GLY A 356 -0.26 -6.16 -4.10
CA GLY A 356 0.17 -6.65 -5.42
C GLY A 356 -0.59 -5.98 -6.56
N LEU A 357 -1.93 -5.86 -6.46
CA LEU A 357 -2.75 -5.14 -7.43
C LEU A 357 -2.31 -3.67 -7.55
N SER A 358 -2.09 -2.97 -6.43
CA SER A 358 -1.64 -1.58 -6.42
C SER A 358 -0.31 -1.40 -7.16
N VAL A 359 0.69 -2.24 -6.86
CA VAL A 359 1.99 -2.21 -7.54
C VAL A 359 1.85 -2.59 -9.02
N GLY A 360 1.02 -3.58 -9.35
CA GLY A 360 0.75 -3.99 -10.73
C GLY A 360 0.13 -2.86 -11.56
N ILE A 361 -0.75 -2.05 -10.96
CA ILE A 361 -1.35 -0.87 -11.59
C ILE A 361 -0.27 0.21 -11.82
N ILE A 362 0.61 0.46 -10.84
CA ILE A 362 1.75 1.39 -11.00
C ILE A 362 2.65 0.94 -12.18
N LEU A 363 2.94 -0.36 -12.25
CA LEU A 363 3.70 -0.94 -13.37
C LEU A 363 2.98 -0.79 -14.71
N SER A 364 1.64 -0.94 -14.74
CA SER A 364 0.84 -0.71 -15.96
C SER A 364 0.93 0.74 -16.45
N VAL A 365 0.93 1.72 -15.52
CA VAL A 365 1.15 3.14 -15.87
C VAL A 365 2.54 3.33 -16.45
N SER A 366 3.57 2.78 -15.79
CA SER A 366 4.97 2.88 -16.26
C SER A 366 5.21 2.17 -17.62
N ARG A 367 4.44 1.11 -17.92
CA ARG A 367 4.48 0.44 -19.22
C ARG A 367 3.88 1.30 -20.32
N GLY A 368 2.74 1.94 -20.09
CA GLY A 368 2.10 2.84 -21.06
C GLY A 368 3.03 3.96 -21.50
N GLU A 369 3.81 4.52 -20.57
CA GLU A 369 4.87 5.48 -20.86
C GLU A 369 5.94 4.92 -21.81
N GLN A 370 6.39 3.69 -21.61
CA GLN A 370 7.42 3.08 -22.46
C GLN A 370 6.93 2.82 -23.88
N GLU A 371 5.68 2.39 -24.05
CA GLU A 371 5.06 2.16 -25.36
C GLU A 371 4.86 3.46 -26.13
N GLU A 372 4.44 4.53 -25.47
CA GLU A 372 4.24 5.86 -26.06
C GLU A 372 5.58 6.49 -26.49
N ASN A 373 6.62 6.42 -25.64
CA ASN A 373 7.96 6.89 -25.98
C ASN A 373 8.60 6.11 -27.14
N TRP A 374 8.37 4.79 -27.22
CA TRP A 374 8.85 3.98 -28.33
C TRP A 374 8.16 4.35 -29.64
N GLY A 375 6.85 4.58 -29.62
CA GLY A 375 6.07 5.01 -30.78
C GLY A 375 6.56 6.36 -31.33
N GLN A 376 6.80 7.36 -30.47
CA GLN A 376 7.34 8.66 -30.86
C GLN A 376 8.75 8.56 -31.45
N THR A 377 9.62 7.74 -30.83
CA THR A 377 10.99 7.53 -31.32
C THR A 377 11.01 6.83 -32.68
N SER A 378 10.09 5.88 -32.90
CA SER A 378 9.97 5.17 -34.17
C SER A 378 9.46 6.09 -35.28
N ALA A 379 8.41 6.88 -35.00
CA ALA A 379 7.89 7.85 -35.93
C ALA A 379 8.91 8.94 -36.32
N ALA A 380 9.68 9.43 -35.30
CA ALA A 380 10.76 10.39 -35.58
C ALA A 380 11.88 9.81 -36.46
N LYS A 381 12.21 8.52 -36.29
CA LYS A 381 13.18 7.82 -37.13
C LYS A 381 12.67 7.62 -38.57
N GLU A 382 11.37 7.30 -38.72
CA GLU A 382 10.76 7.20 -40.07
C GLU A 382 10.81 8.52 -40.80
N VAL A 383 10.43 9.64 -40.16
CA VAL A 383 10.50 10.97 -40.76
C VAL A 383 11.92 11.33 -41.22
N VAL A 384 12.92 11.09 -40.34
CA VAL A 384 14.34 11.34 -40.66
C VAL A 384 14.84 10.43 -41.80
N SER A 385 14.33 9.20 -41.93
CA SER A 385 14.69 8.31 -43.04
C SER A 385 14.06 8.76 -44.35
N GLU A 386 12.79 9.20 -44.32
CA GLU A 386 12.12 9.75 -45.52
C GLU A 386 12.77 11.05 -46.00
N GLU A 387 13.17 11.97 -45.13
CA GLU A 387 13.92 13.17 -45.49
C GLU A 387 15.25 12.84 -46.19
N LYS A 388 16.02 11.90 -45.67
CA LYS A 388 17.29 11.44 -46.29
C LYS A 388 17.06 10.78 -47.65
N ASP A 389 16.01 10.00 -47.81
CA ASP A 389 15.67 9.38 -49.10
C ASP A 389 15.19 10.42 -50.15
N LEU A 390 14.53 11.49 -49.70
CA LEU A 390 14.14 12.62 -50.57
C LEU A 390 15.38 13.44 -50.99
N GLU A 391 16.29 13.72 -50.07
CA GLU A 391 17.56 14.38 -50.39
C GLU A 391 18.42 13.56 -51.35
N ALA A 392 18.48 12.24 -51.15
CA ALA A 392 19.24 11.34 -52.05
C ALA A 392 18.62 11.22 -53.44
N LYS A 393 17.30 11.43 -53.59
CA LYS A 393 16.61 11.45 -54.89
C LYS A 393 16.70 12.80 -55.58
N ALA A 394 16.98 13.89 -54.87
CA ALA A 394 17.12 15.24 -55.40
C ALA A 394 18.55 15.59 -55.83
N ALA A 395 19.56 14.81 -55.42
CA ALA A 395 20.95 14.88 -55.82
C ALA A 395 21.26 13.95 -57.00
#